data_77ea7953459eb5a286004a822b2da75e
#
_entry.id   77ea7953459eb5a286004a822b2da75e
#
_cell.length_a   1.000
_cell.length_b   1.000
_cell.length_c   1.000
_cell.angle_alpha   90.00
_cell.angle_beta   90.00
_cell.angle_gamma   90.00
#
_symmetry.space_group_name_H-M   'P 1'
#
loop_
_entity.id
_entity.type
_entity.pdbx_description
1 polymer ?
#
loop_
_entity_poly.entity_id
_entity_poly.type
_entity_poly.pdbx_seq_one_letter_code
_entity_poly.pdbx_strand_id
1 'polypeptide(L)'
;MRKIRKRRMAVVMVLCVGLLSGCAGKTQTDDLVITIPEYEKITYTTEPVVHGDIAPVLDLRLKSEQFERKEYYPDHDEMEVDQVFVHVGDVVQNGDTLVTFSSEDITEERRQYENRVEEDALLIDHYTKLDAINQTDEHQESIEQLKKDQEIAGLYIKDLDARLEAYTIKAEGSGIVSSLSDMLDYGTVYAGDAVVTILYGSDNY
;
A
#
# COMPACT_ATOMS: atom_id res chain seq x y z
N MET A 1 85.17 60.39 5.89
CA MET A 1 84.71 59.10 5.42
C MET A 1 85.39 57.85 6.07
N ARG A 2 86.45 57.96 6.83
CA ARG A 2 87.10 56.80 7.45
C ARG A 2 86.47 56.24 8.75
N LYS A 3 85.74 57.12 9.52
CA LYS A 3 85.10 56.66 10.80
C LYS A 3 83.84 55.81 10.62
N ILE A 4 83.08 55.98 9.54
CA ILE A 4 81.85 55.28 9.31
C ILE A 4 82.15 53.84 8.83
N ARG A 5 83.25 53.67 8.11
CA ARG A 5 83.67 52.31 7.61
C ARG A 5 84.17 51.43 8.77
N LYS A 6 84.87 52.03 9.78
CA LYS A 6 85.30 51.24 10.94
C LYS A 6 84.15 50.85 11.87
N ARG A 7 83.08 51.68 12.00
CA ARG A 7 81.91 51.35 12.78
C ARG A 7 81.07 50.24 12.10
N ARG A 8 80.96 50.30 10.81
CA ARG A 8 80.29 49.22 10.05
C ARG A 8 81.01 47.90 10.09
N MET A 9 82.33 47.93 10.07
CA MET A 9 83.13 46.69 10.14
C MET A 9 83.15 46.12 11.57
N ALA A 10 83.05 46.90 12.60
CA ALA A 10 82.91 46.48 14.00
C ALA A 10 81.53 45.81 14.25
N VAL A 11 80.47 46.40 13.68
CA VAL A 11 79.13 45.83 13.81
C VAL A 11 78.99 44.44 13.09
N VAL A 12 79.61 44.30 11.91
CA VAL A 12 79.65 43.04 11.19
C VAL A 12 80.49 42.03 11.96
N MET A 13 81.58 42.41 12.58
CA MET A 13 82.42 41.47 13.34
C MET A 13 81.75 41.01 14.65
N VAL A 14 80.97 41.86 15.32
CA VAL A 14 80.14 41.46 16.48
C VAL A 14 79.00 40.57 16.10
N LEU A 15 78.43 40.77 14.91
CA LEU A 15 77.36 39.89 14.42
C LEU A 15 77.85 38.48 14.04
N CYS A 16 79.09 38.38 13.52
CA CYS A 16 79.70 37.10 13.20
C CYS A 16 80.14 36.28 14.44
N VAL A 17 80.52 36.97 15.55
CA VAL A 17 80.89 36.25 16.79
C VAL A 17 79.64 35.70 17.52
N GLY A 18 78.50 36.38 17.36
CA GLY A 18 77.20 35.89 17.95
C GLY A 18 76.65 34.64 17.31
N LEU A 19 77.07 34.30 16.10
CA LEU A 19 76.57 33.14 15.37
C LEU A 19 77.40 31.86 15.64
N LEU A 20 78.50 31.94 16.35
CA LEU A 20 79.39 30.81 16.64
C LEU A 20 79.22 30.21 18.06
N SER A 21 78.32 30.75 18.88
CA SER A 21 78.10 30.26 20.26
C SER A 21 76.88 29.38 20.41
N GLY A 22 76.37 28.87 19.34
CA GLY A 22 75.13 28.08 19.36
C GLY A 22 75.32 26.60 18.97
N CYS A 23 76.27 25.85 19.48
CA CYS A 23 76.30 24.40 19.38
C CYS A 23 77.18 23.78 20.48
N ALA A 24 76.78 23.95 21.73
CA ALA A 24 77.18 23.04 22.78
C ALA A 24 75.91 22.36 23.31
N GLY A 25 75.26 21.66 22.39
CA GLY A 25 74.23 20.69 22.74
C GLY A 25 74.90 19.52 23.42
N LYS A 26 74.67 19.36 24.71
CA LYS A 26 74.96 18.13 25.42
C LYS A 26 74.22 17.02 24.62
N THR A 27 74.98 16.15 24.02
CA THR A 27 74.42 14.85 23.59
C THR A 27 74.08 14.10 24.87
N GLN A 28 72.80 14.24 25.29
CA GLN A 28 72.23 13.32 26.20
C GLN A 28 72.03 12.08 25.39
N THR A 29 72.90 11.11 25.53
CA THR A 29 72.62 9.73 25.12
C THR A 29 71.54 9.26 26.08
N ASP A 30 70.28 9.54 25.72
CA ASP A 30 69.21 8.72 26.27
C ASP A 30 69.48 7.32 25.78
N ASP A 31 70.01 6.51 26.69
CA ASP A 31 69.94 5.09 26.55
C ASP A 31 68.44 4.78 26.43
N LEU A 32 67.98 4.65 25.19
CA LEU A 32 66.69 4.06 24.92
C LEU A 32 66.74 2.61 25.44
N VAL A 33 66.48 2.48 26.75
CA VAL A 33 66.13 1.21 27.33
C VAL A 33 64.80 0.83 26.69
N ILE A 34 64.88 0.12 25.57
CA ILE A 34 63.73 -0.54 24.99
C ILE A 34 63.36 -1.62 26.00
N THR A 35 62.49 -1.28 26.94
CA THR A 35 61.77 -2.26 27.73
C THR A 35 60.91 -3.03 26.78
N ILE A 36 61.42 -4.15 26.29
CA ILE A 36 60.61 -5.14 25.60
C ILE A 36 59.59 -5.58 26.65
N PRO A 37 58.27 -5.32 26.44
CA PRO A 37 57.27 -5.82 27.39
C PRO A 37 57.44 -7.32 27.43
N GLU A 38 57.61 -7.84 28.63
CA GLU A 38 57.68 -9.26 28.88
C GLU A 38 56.42 -9.89 28.24
N TYR A 39 56.65 -10.73 27.23
CA TYR A 39 55.55 -11.37 26.51
C TYR A 39 54.81 -12.25 27.50
N GLU A 40 53.61 -11.77 27.93
CA GLU A 40 52.74 -12.63 28.70
C GLU A 40 52.36 -13.83 27.85
N LYS A 41 52.85 -14.95 28.20
CA LYS A 41 52.54 -16.21 27.56
C LYS A 41 51.07 -16.46 27.69
N ILE A 42 50.31 -16.21 26.62
CA ILE A 42 48.87 -16.50 26.61
C ILE A 42 48.73 -18.01 26.83
N THR A 43 48.23 -18.36 27.97
CA THR A 43 47.90 -19.74 28.32
C THR A 43 46.53 -20.04 27.69
N TYR A 44 46.53 -20.78 26.60
CA TYR A 44 45.28 -21.27 26.01
C TYR A 44 44.80 -22.46 26.83
N THR A 45 43.58 -22.38 27.33
CA THR A 45 42.89 -23.54 27.87
C THR A 45 42.41 -24.37 26.67
N THR A 46 43.06 -25.49 26.43
CA THR A 46 42.64 -26.39 25.36
C THR A 46 41.72 -27.45 25.95
N GLU A 47 40.51 -27.54 25.40
CA GLU A 47 39.61 -28.65 25.66
C GLU A 47 39.81 -29.75 24.61
N PRO A 48 39.72 -31.01 25.00
CA PRO A 48 39.84 -32.09 24.03
C PRO A 48 38.69 -32.02 23.00
N VAL A 49 39.02 -32.18 21.73
CA VAL A 49 38.01 -32.31 20.67
C VAL A 49 37.26 -33.62 20.91
N VAL A 50 35.98 -33.51 21.20
CA VAL A 50 35.06 -34.62 21.33
C VAL A 50 34.34 -34.82 20.02
N HIS A 51 34.39 -36.04 19.47
CA HIS A 51 33.51 -36.39 18.35
C HIS A 51 32.07 -36.47 18.87
N GLY A 52 31.22 -35.61 18.33
CA GLY A 52 29.80 -35.61 18.61
C GLY A 52 29.00 -35.33 17.32
N ASP A 53 27.82 -35.89 17.22
CA ASP A 53 26.88 -35.58 16.16
C ASP A 53 26.28 -34.18 16.43
N ILE A 54 26.45 -33.28 15.45
CA ILE A 54 25.80 -31.97 15.48
C ILE A 54 24.43 -32.13 14.84
N ALA A 55 23.40 -32.31 15.66
CA ALA A 55 22.03 -32.18 15.18
C ALA A 55 21.65 -30.69 15.19
N PRO A 56 21.38 -30.08 14.04
CA PRO A 56 20.88 -28.72 14.01
C PRO A 56 19.48 -28.69 14.64
N VAL A 57 19.35 -28.04 15.77
CA VAL A 57 18.05 -27.80 16.39
C VAL A 57 17.56 -26.44 15.92
N LEU A 58 16.50 -26.44 15.11
CA LEU A 58 15.80 -25.23 14.73
C LEU A 58 14.69 -24.97 15.76
N ASP A 59 14.91 -24.03 16.65
CA ASP A 59 13.93 -23.62 17.64
C ASP A 59 12.97 -22.58 16.99
N LEU A 60 11.85 -23.07 16.47
CA LEU A 60 10.82 -22.25 15.85
C LEU A 60 9.77 -21.88 16.91
N ARG A 61 9.69 -20.62 17.26
CA ARG A 61 8.58 -20.08 18.06
C ARG A 61 7.46 -19.67 17.11
N LEU A 62 6.48 -20.52 16.95
CA LEU A 62 5.26 -20.21 16.22
C LEU A 62 4.36 -19.37 17.14
N LYS A 63 4.02 -18.14 16.68
CA LYS A 63 2.99 -17.32 17.29
C LYS A 63 1.70 -17.59 16.50
N SER A 64 0.68 -18.13 17.16
CA SER A 64 -0.64 -18.26 16.57
C SER A 64 -1.32 -16.90 16.60
N GLU A 65 -1.68 -16.37 15.44
CA GLU A 65 -2.58 -15.22 15.33
C GLU A 65 -4.01 -15.74 15.24
N GLN A 66 -4.93 -15.03 15.87
CA GLN A 66 -6.35 -15.33 15.74
C GLN A 66 -6.83 -14.68 14.45
N PHE A 67 -7.37 -15.48 13.55
CA PHE A 67 -8.05 -14.99 12.34
C PHE A 67 -9.55 -15.06 12.58
N GLU A 68 -10.24 -14.01 12.18
CA GLU A 68 -11.69 -14.02 12.08
C GLU A 68 -12.08 -14.63 10.74
N ARG A 69 -12.88 -15.71 10.78
CA ARG A 69 -13.39 -16.36 9.58
C ARG A 69 -14.72 -15.74 9.21
N LYS A 70 -14.82 -15.22 7.99
CA LYS A 70 -16.06 -14.71 7.42
C LYS A 70 -16.42 -15.48 6.16
N GLU A 71 -17.66 -15.90 6.10
CA GLU A 71 -18.23 -16.61 4.96
C GLU A 71 -19.18 -15.67 4.22
N TYR A 72 -19.11 -15.70 2.89
CA TYR A 72 -19.92 -14.92 1.99
C TYR A 72 -20.89 -15.82 1.26
N TYR A 73 -22.13 -15.36 1.21
CA TYR A 73 -23.26 -16.11 0.66
C TYR A 73 -23.92 -15.32 -0.46
N PRO A 74 -24.52 -15.98 -1.47
CA PRO A 74 -25.41 -15.33 -2.42
C PRO A 74 -26.67 -14.83 -1.70
N ASP A 75 -27.21 -13.69 -2.13
CA ASP A 75 -28.43 -13.11 -1.54
C ASP A 75 -29.70 -13.83 -1.99
N HIS A 76 -29.66 -14.51 -3.14
CA HIS A 76 -30.79 -15.19 -3.74
C HIS A 76 -30.45 -16.62 -4.14
N ASP A 77 -31.50 -17.46 -4.26
CA ASP A 77 -31.38 -18.80 -4.82
C ASP A 77 -31.18 -18.77 -6.33
N GLU A 78 -30.50 -19.78 -6.85
CA GLU A 78 -30.29 -20.00 -8.30
C GLU A 78 -29.60 -18.81 -9.00
N MET A 79 -28.58 -18.21 -8.34
CA MET A 79 -27.77 -17.18 -8.97
C MET A 79 -26.76 -17.81 -9.93
N GLU A 80 -26.78 -17.37 -11.17
CA GLU A 80 -25.81 -17.78 -12.19
C GLU A 80 -24.52 -17.00 -12.01
N VAL A 81 -23.39 -17.71 -11.91
CA VAL A 81 -22.06 -17.12 -11.75
C VAL A 81 -21.61 -16.49 -13.08
N ASP A 82 -21.33 -15.20 -13.06
CA ASP A 82 -20.75 -14.48 -14.20
C ASP A 82 -19.23 -14.58 -14.17
N GLN A 83 -18.60 -14.12 -13.08
CA GLN A 83 -17.15 -14.15 -12.94
C GLN A 83 -16.70 -14.30 -11.49
N VAL A 84 -15.63 -15.08 -11.29
CA VAL A 84 -14.88 -15.19 -10.03
C VAL A 84 -13.55 -14.47 -10.19
N PHE A 85 -13.27 -13.49 -9.31
CA PHE A 85 -12.10 -12.62 -9.40
C PHE A 85 -10.94 -13.04 -8.51
N VAL A 86 -11.15 -14.02 -7.63
CA VAL A 86 -10.19 -14.41 -6.60
C VAL A 86 -9.92 -15.92 -6.63
N HIS A 87 -8.75 -16.30 -6.10
CA HIS A 87 -8.33 -17.67 -5.91
C HIS A 87 -7.99 -17.93 -4.44
N VAL A 88 -7.98 -19.20 -4.05
CA VAL A 88 -7.54 -19.57 -2.71
C VAL A 88 -6.09 -19.16 -2.49
N GLY A 89 -5.85 -18.41 -1.41
CA GLY A 89 -4.54 -17.83 -1.05
C GLY A 89 -4.35 -16.38 -1.48
N ASP A 90 -5.26 -15.79 -2.25
CA ASP A 90 -5.19 -14.39 -2.64
C ASP A 90 -5.41 -13.47 -1.44
N VAL A 91 -4.68 -12.35 -1.43
CA VAL A 91 -4.86 -11.27 -0.46
C VAL A 91 -5.85 -10.27 -1.04
N VAL A 92 -6.91 -10.00 -0.29
CA VAL A 92 -7.97 -9.04 -0.68
C VAL A 92 -8.03 -7.87 0.28
N GLN A 93 -8.55 -6.75 -0.21
CA GLN A 93 -8.77 -5.53 0.56
C GLN A 93 -10.27 -5.21 0.63
N ASN A 94 -10.63 -4.31 1.56
CA ASN A 94 -12.00 -3.85 1.68
C ASN A 94 -12.51 -3.24 0.37
N GLY A 95 -13.65 -3.75 -0.11
CA GLY A 95 -14.29 -3.33 -1.35
C GLY A 95 -13.87 -4.09 -2.61
N ASP A 96 -12.86 -4.99 -2.52
CA ASP A 96 -12.48 -5.83 -3.65
C ASP A 96 -13.64 -6.73 -4.05
N THR A 97 -13.91 -6.81 -5.35
CA THR A 97 -14.92 -7.73 -5.90
C THR A 97 -14.40 -9.16 -5.85
N LEU A 98 -15.18 -10.05 -5.25
CA LEU A 98 -14.84 -11.47 -5.13
C LEU A 98 -15.53 -12.31 -6.20
N VAL A 99 -16.83 -12.12 -6.35
CA VAL A 99 -17.67 -12.86 -7.31
C VAL A 99 -18.73 -11.92 -7.86
N THR A 100 -19.03 -12.02 -9.15
CA THR A 100 -20.19 -11.39 -9.79
C THR A 100 -21.14 -12.47 -10.30
N PHE A 101 -22.43 -12.15 -10.25
CA PHE A 101 -23.50 -12.97 -10.77
C PHE A 101 -24.17 -12.32 -11.98
N SER A 102 -24.73 -13.13 -12.85
CA SER A 102 -25.46 -12.66 -14.03
C SER A 102 -26.65 -11.80 -13.62
N SER A 103 -26.68 -10.57 -14.10
CA SER A 103 -27.72 -9.58 -13.82
C SER A 103 -28.22 -8.91 -15.10
N GLU A 104 -28.13 -9.64 -16.24
CA GLU A 104 -28.42 -9.07 -17.55
C GLU A 104 -29.85 -8.54 -17.63
N ASP A 105 -30.84 -9.25 -17.09
CA ASP A 105 -32.24 -8.81 -17.09
C ASP A 105 -32.45 -7.50 -16.32
N ILE A 106 -31.82 -7.38 -15.14
CA ILE A 106 -31.92 -6.18 -14.31
C ILE A 106 -31.20 -5.00 -14.97
N THR A 107 -30.05 -5.27 -15.57
CA THR A 107 -29.24 -4.26 -16.27
C THR A 107 -30.01 -3.74 -17.50
N GLU A 108 -30.69 -4.61 -18.24
CA GLU A 108 -31.49 -4.24 -19.39
C GLU A 108 -32.73 -3.44 -18.97
N GLU A 109 -33.43 -3.86 -17.90
CA GLU A 109 -34.56 -3.10 -17.35
C GLU A 109 -34.12 -1.70 -16.90
N ARG A 110 -32.99 -1.60 -16.21
CA ARG A 110 -32.39 -0.32 -15.80
C ARG A 110 -32.13 0.60 -17.02
N ARG A 111 -31.54 0.05 -18.06
CA ARG A 111 -31.25 0.77 -19.32
C ARG A 111 -32.52 1.30 -19.97
N GLN A 112 -33.64 0.55 -19.92
CA GLN A 112 -34.92 1.00 -20.47
C GLN A 112 -35.46 2.22 -19.70
N TYR A 113 -35.34 2.26 -18.39
CA TYR A 113 -35.75 3.43 -17.60
C TYR A 113 -34.81 4.62 -17.84
N GLU A 114 -33.50 4.40 -18.01
CA GLU A 114 -32.55 5.46 -18.37
C GLU A 114 -32.89 6.09 -19.72
N ASN A 115 -33.17 5.28 -20.74
CA ASN A 115 -33.57 5.75 -22.05
C ASN A 115 -34.87 6.58 -21.96
N ARG A 116 -35.84 6.13 -21.14
CA ARG A 116 -37.08 6.87 -20.94
C ARG A 116 -36.83 8.24 -20.31
N VAL A 117 -35.99 8.33 -19.30
CA VAL A 117 -35.61 9.62 -18.68
C VAL A 117 -34.96 10.55 -19.71
N GLU A 118 -34.12 10.03 -20.60
CA GLU A 118 -33.49 10.80 -21.66
C GLU A 118 -34.52 11.28 -22.70
N GLU A 119 -35.44 10.40 -23.14
CA GLU A 119 -36.54 10.77 -24.06
C GLU A 119 -37.43 11.86 -23.47
N ASP A 120 -37.84 11.71 -22.22
CA ASP A 120 -38.67 12.70 -21.52
C ASP A 120 -37.92 14.05 -21.40
N ALA A 121 -36.60 14.03 -21.15
CA ALA A 121 -35.81 15.25 -21.08
C ALA A 121 -35.76 15.99 -22.42
N LEU A 122 -35.61 15.25 -23.52
CA LEU A 122 -35.65 15.82 -24.87
C LEU A 122 -37.02 16.43 -25.20
N LEU A 123 -38.11 15.77 -24.81
CA LEU A 123 -39.48 16.30 -25.00
C LEU A 123 -39.72 17.55 -24.16
N ILE A 124 -39.31 17.59 -22.92
CA ILE A 124 -39.40 18.77 -22.06
C ILE A 124 -38.65 19.96 -22.66
N ASP A 125 -37.41 19.73 -23.13
CA ASP A 125 -36.62 20.77 -23.81
C ASP A 125 -37.33 21.28 -25.07
N HIS A 126 -37.87 20.36 -25.87
CA HIS A 126 -38.60 20.69 -27.08
C HIS A 126 -39.83 21.54 -26.79
N TYR A 127 -40.70 21.10 -25.87
CA TYR A 127 -41.92 21.85 -25.49
C TYR A 127 -41.58 23.20 -24.88
N THR A 128 -40.58 23.27 -24.02
CA THR A 128 -40.10 24.53 -23.42
C THR A 128 -39.67 25.53 -24.48
N LYS A 129 -38.95 25.08 -25.52
CA LYS A 129 -38.54 25.94 -26.64
C LYS A 129 -39.70 26.38 -27.51
N LEU A 130 -40.69 25.49 -27.77
CA LEU A 130 -41.87 25.83 -28.51
C LEU A 130 -42.70 26.91 -27.81
N ASP A 131 -42.94 26.76 -26.54
CA ASP A 131 -43.70 27.73 -25.72
C ASP A 131 -42.99 29.07 -25.66
N ALA A 132 -41.66 29.09 -25.56
CA ALA A 132 -40.85 30.30 -25.60
C ALA A 132 -40.93 31.04 -26.95
N ILE A 133 -40.90 30.30 -28.08
CA ILE A 133 -41.00 30.87 -29.43
C ILE A 133 -42.40 31.44 -29.66
N ASN A 134 -43.45 30.69 -29.27
CA ASN A 134 -44.82 31.04 -29.52
C ASN A 134 -45.39 32.02 -28.47
N GLN A 135 -44.65 32.29 -27.38
CA GLN A 135 -45.06 33.07 -26.21
C GLN A 135 -46.40 32.54 -25.62
N THR A 136 -46.46 31.20 -25.47
CA THR A 136 -47.61 30.46 -24.94
C THR A 136 -47.19 29.57 -23.77
N ASP A 137 -48.14 29.09 -23.01
CA ASP A 137 -47.97 28.09 -21.94
C ASP A 137 -48.72 26.77 -22.28
N GLU A 138 -48.95 26.53 -23.59
CA GLU A 138 -49.79 25.44 -24.07
C GLU A 138 -49.30 24.07 -23.67
N HIS A 139 -47.97 23.88 -23.58
CA HIS A 139 -47.36 22.61 -23.22
C HIS A 139 -46.99 22.45 -21.76
N GLN A 140 -47.34 23.38 -20.90
CA GLN A 140 -46.97 23.39 -19.49
C GLN A 140 -47.44 22.15 -18.73
N GLU A 141 -48.69 21.69 -18.98
CA GLU A 141 -49.25 20.47 -18.35
C GLU A 141 -48.48 19.21 -18.80
N SER A 142 -48.09 19.13 -20.10
CA SER A 142 -47.30 18.05 -20.65
C SER A 142 -45.91 18.03 -20.05
N ILE A 143 -45.28 19.20 -19.90
CA ILE A 143 -43.94 19.33 -19.27
C ILE A 143 -44.00 18.86 -17.80
N GLU A 144 -45.04 19.23 -17.06
CA GLU A 144 -45.23 18.78 -15.67
C GLU A 144 -45.42 17.26 -15.58
N GLN A 145 -46.20 16.70 -16.50
CA GLN A 145 -46.40 15.24 -16.55
C GLN A 145 -45.07 14.50 -16.86
N LEU A 146 -44.32 14.93 -17.88
CA LEU A 146 -43.04 14.35 -18.20
C LEU A 146 -42.01 14.43 -17.04
N LYS A 147 -42.02 15.54 -16.30
CA LYS A 147 -41.18 15.66 -15.09
C LYS A 147 -41.57 14.66 -14.01
N LYS A 148 -42.87 14.39 -13.80
CA LYS A 148 -43.34 13.36 -12.87
C LYS A 148 -42.93 11.96 -13.35
N ASP A 149 -43.04 11.70 -14.65
CA ASP A 149 -42.65 10.42 -15.23
C ASP A 149 -41.12 10.18 -15.07
N GLN A 150 -40.30 11.21 -15.26
CA GLN A 150 -38.86 11.14 -14.95
C GLN A 150 -38.56 10.86 -13.48
N GLU A 151 -39.31 11.50 -12.54
CA GLU A 151 -39.14 11.25 -11.11
C GLU A 151 -39.47 9.78 -10.77
N ILE A 152 -40.56 9.25 -11.31
CA ILE A 152 -40.97 7.85 -11.14
C ILE A 152 -39.89 6.91 -11.72
N ALA A 153 -39.44 7.17 -12.95
CA ALA A 153 -38.36 6.38 -13.59
C ALA A 153 -37.08 6.40 -12.76
N GLY A 154 -36.71 7.55 -12.20
CA GLY A 154 -35.58 7.71 -11.29
C GLY A 154 -35.68 6.86 -10.01
N LEU A 155 -36.91 6.68 -9.47
CA LEU A 155 -37.12 5.79 -8.34
C LEU A 155 -36.93 4.31 -8.72
N TYR A 156 -37.40 3.91 -9.91
CA TYR A 156 -37.16 2.56 -10.42
C TYR A 156 -35.68 2.29 -10.65
N ILE A 157 -34.95 3.23 -11.27
CA ILE A 157 -33.50 3.11 -11.47
C ILE A 157 -32.79 2.89 -10.12
N LYS A 158 -33.15 3.65 -9.10
CA LYS A 158 -32.56 3.52 -7.76
C LYS A 158 -32.87 2.15 -7.12
N ASP A 159 -34.07 1.62 -7.31
CA ASP A 159 -34.42 0.28 -6.82
C ASP A 159 -33.62 -0.79 -7.54
N LEU A 160 -33.50 -0.67 -8.88
CA LEU A 160 -32.68 -1.59 -9.69
C LEU A 160 -31.20 -1.51 -9.34
N ASP A 161 -30.66 -0.32 -9.05
CA ASP A 161 -29.28 -0.15 -8.57
C ASP A 161 -29.06 -0.89 -7.23
N ALA A 162 -29.99 -0.77 -6.29
CA ALA A 162 -29.92 -1.50 -5.02
C ALA A 162 -30.01 -3.02 -5.22
N ARG A 163 -30.83 -3.49 -6.17
CA ARG A 163 -30.89 -4.92 -6.53
C ARG A 163 -29.59 -5.40 -7.19
N LEU A 164 -28.96 -4.59 -8.05
CA LEU A 164 -27.69 -4.92 -8.70
C LEU A 164 -26.54 -5.08 -7.70
N GLU A 165 -26.56 -4.36 -6.57
CA GLU A 165 -25.56 -4.54 -5.51
C GLU A 165 -25.57 -5.97 -4.96
N ALA A 166 -26.72 -6.62 -4.86
CA ALA A 166 -26.86 -8.00 -4.41
C ALA A 166 -26.24 -9.04 -5.36
N TYR A 167 -25.98 -8.64 -6.62
CA TYR A 167 -25.32 -9.50 -7.64
C TYR A 167 -23.80 -9.40 -7.62
N THR A 168 -23.24 -8.73 -6.62
CA THR A 168 -21.79 -8.59 -6.48
C THR A 168 -21.37 -8.84 -5.04
N ILE A 169 -20.60 -9.87 -4.80
CA ILE A 169 -19.99 -10.12 -3.49
C ILE A 169 -18.66 -9.37 -3.42
N LYS A 170 -18.51 -8.53 -2.39
CA LYS A 170 -17.29 -7.75 -2.13
C LYS A 170 -16.71 -8.10 -0.77
N ALA A 171 -15.38 -8.00 -0.66
CA ALA A 171 -14.69 -8.14 0.62
C ALA A 171 -15.02 -6.96 1.55
N GLU A 172 -15.32 -7.24 2.82
CA GLU A 172 -15.63 -6.20 3.82
C GLU A 172 -14.41 -5.76 4.64
N GLY A 173 -13.23 -6.30 4.34
CA GLY A 173 -11.98 -5.99 5.02
C GLY A 173 -10.78 -6.56 4.29
N SER A 174 -9.59 -6.34 4.86
CA SER A 174 -8.35 -6.91 4.32
C SER A 174 -8.12 -8.30 4.92
N GLY A 175 -7.93 -9.30 4.07
CA GLY A 175 -7.79 -10.68 4.50
C GLY A 175 -7.22 -11.59 3.42
N ILE A 176 -7.26 -12.89 3.69
CA ILE A 176 -6.78 -13.93 2.77
C ILE A 176 -7.95 -14.85 2.43
N VAL A 177 -8.16 -15.12 1.16
CA VAL A 177 -9.15 -16.09 0.70
C VAL A 177 -8.72 -17.49 1.14
N SER A 178 -9.50 -18.11 2.03
CA SER A 178 -9.18 -19.44 2.57
C SER A 178 -9.81 -20.58 1.81
N SER A 179 -11.01 -20.37 1.27
CA SER A 179 -11.69 -21.35 0.42
C SER A 179 -12.68 -20.70 -0.52
N LEU A 180 -12.89 -21.36 -1.64
CA LEU A 180 -13.94 -21.11 -2.62
C LEU A 180 -14.83 -22.35 -2.72
N SER A 181 -16.12 -22.15 -2.99
CA SER A 181 -17.05 -23.24 -3.22
C SER A 181 -16.83 -23.86 -4.60
N ASP A 182 -16.85 -25.17 -4.70
CA ASP A 182 -16.81 -25.88 -5.98
C ASP A 182 -18.04 -25.56 -6.85
N MET A 183 -19.15 -25.08 -6.24
CA MET A 183 -20.34 -24.67 -6.97
C MET A 183 -20.11 -23.48 -7.91
N LEU A 184 -19.12 -22.64 -7.63
CA LEU A 184 -18.71 -21.56 -8.52
C LEU A 184 -18.26 -22.08 -9.89
N ASP A 185 -17.61 -23.24 -9.93
CA ASP A 185 -17.18 -23.90 -11.16
C ASP A 185 -18.36 -24.55 -11.93
N TYR A 186 -19.46 -24.88 -11.24
CA TYR A 186 -20.67 -25.38 -11.85
C TYR A 186 -21.58 -24.30 -12.42
N GLY A 187 -21.28 -23.04 -12.11
CA GLY A 187 -21.95 -21.88 -12.69
C GLY A 187 -23.27 -21.48 -12.02
N THR A 188 -23.75 -22.21 -11.01
CA THR A 188 -24.98 -21.86 -10.28
C THR A 188 -24.78 -22.05 -8.78
N VAL A 189 -25.20 -21.08 -7.98
CA VAL A 189 -25.10 -21.08 -6.52
C VAL A 189 -26.46 -20.81 -5.89
N TYR A 190 -26.62 -21.22 -4.63
CA TYR A 190 -27.89 -21.11 -3.90
C TYR A 190 -27.70 -20.33 -2.60
N ALA A 191 -28.77 -19.63 -2.19
CA ALA A 191 -28.78 -18.94 -0.91
C ALA A 191 -28.51 -19.94 0.24
N GLY A 192 -27.56 -19.57 1.13
CA GLY A 192 -27.15 -20.43 2.23
C GLY A 192 -25.92 -21.30 1.98
N ASP A 193 -25.47 -21.40 0.74
CA ASP A 193 -24.17 -22.02 0.43
C ASP A 193 -23.05 -20.96 0.45
N ALA A 194 -22.06 -21.15 1.33
CA ALA A 194 -20.92 -20.26 1.39
C ALA A 194 -20.10 -20.38 0.10
N VAL A 195 -20.00 -19.29 -0.67
CA VAL A 195 -19.27 -19.28 -1.95
C VAL A 195 -17.81 -18.87 -1.79
N VAL A 196 -17.52 -17.96 -0.86
CA VAL A 196 -16.16 -17.49 -0.55
C VAL A 196 -15.99 -17.46 0.96
N THR A 197 -14.84 -17.91 1.45
CA THR A 197 -14.46 -17.76 2.86
C THR A 197 -13.17 -16.96 2.94
N ILE A 198 -13.16 -15.92 3.76
CA ILE A 198 -12.00 -15.05 4.00
C ILE A 198 -11.57 -15.16 5.46
N LEU A 199 -10.26 -15.21 5.69
CA LEU A 199 -9.64 -15.07 6.99
C LEU A 199 -9.13 -13.65 7.14
N TYR A 200 -9.69 -12.91 8.09
CA TYR A 200 -9.26 -11.56 8.46
C TYR A 200 -8.25 -11.63 9.59
N GLY A 201 -7.11 -10.92 9.46
CA GLY A 201 -6.15 -10.79 10.56
C GLY A 201 -6.69 -9.91 11.68
N SER A 202 -6.29 -10.20 12.93
CA SER A 202 -6.71 -9.43 14.10
C SER A 202 -6.19 -7.97 14.14
N ASP A 203 -5.30 -7.60 13.24
CA ASP A 203 -4.61 -6.30 13.21
C ASP A 203 -5.23 -5.28 12.23
N ASN A 204 -6.43 -5.54 11.73
CA ASN A 204 -7.15 -4.62 10.84
C ASN A 204 -8.03 -3.63 11.63
N TYR A 205 -7.41 -2.83 12.49
CA TYR A 205 -8.01 -1.67 13.12
C TYR A 205 -7.19 -0.42 12.87
#